data_a0fc6e92d9a581722d06b7bfdd133691
#
_entry.id   a0fc6e92d9a581722d06b7bfdd133691
#
_cell.length_a   1.000
_cell.length_b   1.000
_cell.length_c   1.000
_cell.angle_alpha   90.00
_cell.angle_beta   90.00
_cell.angle_gamma   90.00
#
_symmetry.space_group_name_H-M   'P 1'
#
loop_
_entity.id
_entity.type
_entity.pdbx_description
1 polymer ?
#
loop_
_entity_poly.entity_id
_entity_poly.type
_entity_poly.pdbx_seq_one_letter_code
_entity_poly.pdbx_strand_id
1 'polypeptide(L)'
;KLRNLPPGPPPLPIIGNLNLLEQPIHRFFQRMSKQYGNIVSLWFGSRLAVVISSPTAYQECFTKHDVALANRLPSLSGKYIFYNNTTVGSCSHGQHWRNLRRITALDVLSTQRVHSFSGIRSDETKRLVQRLLAKNSKEGFARVEISSMFNDLTYNNIMRMISGKRFYGEESELKNVEKAREFRETVTEMLELMGVANKGDHLPFLRWFDFQNVERRLKSISKRYDTILNEIIDENRSKKDRENSMIDHLLKLQETQPEYYTDQIIKGLAL
;
A
#
# COMPACT_ATOMS: atom_id res chain seq x y z
N LYS A 1 -19.36 -4.02 -30.37
CA LYS A 1 -20.19 -4.52 -29.23
C LYS A 1 -19.47 -5.72 -28.64
N LEU A 2 -19.16 -5.65 -27.33
CA LEU A 2 -18.69 -6.81 -26.58
C LEU A 2 -19.81 -7.86 -26.57
N ARG A 3 -19.49 -9.10 -26.98
CA ARG A 3 -20.44 -10.21 -27.02
C ARG A 3 -20.21 -11.13 -25.80
N ASN A 4 -21.25 -11.80 -25.36
CA ASN A 4 -21.19 -12.81 -24.30
C ASN A 4 -20.65 -12.27 -22.94
N LEU A 5 -21.08 -11.08 -22.53
CA LEU A 5 -20.79 -10.59 -21.21
C LEU A 5 -21.55 -11.40 -20.15
N PRO A 6 -20.95 -11.64 -18.97
CA PRO A 6 -21.67 -12.16 -17.82
C PRO A 6 -22.90 -11.31 -17.49
N PRO A 7 -23.95 -11.90 -16.88
CA PRO A 7 -25.12 -11.13 -16.46
C PRO A 7 -24.74 -10.04 -15.46
N GLY A 8 -25.53 -8.97 -15.44
CA GLY A 8 -25.34 -7.85 -14.52
C GLY A 8 -26.46 -6.84 -14.60
N PRO A 9 -26.51 -5.86 -13.70
CA PRO A 9 -27.52 -4.80 -13.74
C PRO A 9 -27.35 -3.92 -15.00
N PRO A 10 -28.45 -3.41 -15.58
CA PRO A 10 -28.37 -2.51 -16.73
C PRO A 10 -27.59 -1.24 -16.33
N PRO A 11 -26.60 -0.84 -17.14
CA PRO A 11 -25.82 0.36 -16.84
C PRO A 11 -26.58 1.62 -17.22
N LEU A 12 -26.48 2.65 -16.39
CA LEU A 12 -26.97 3.99 -16.74
C LEU A 12 -26.02 4.67 -17.75
N PRO A 13 -26.52 5.58 -18.60
CA PRO A 13 -25.67 6.38 -19.46
C PRO A 13 -24.59 7.11 -18.67
N ILE A 14 -23.36 7.17 -19.21
CA ILE A 14 -22.19 7.86 -18.67
C ILE A 14 -21.64 7.23 -17.38
N ILE A 15 -22.45 7.07 -16.33
CA ILE A 15 -21.98 6.61 -15.02
C ILE A 15 -21.95 5.09 -14.87
N GLY A 16 -22.60 4.35 -15.78
CA GLY A 16 -22.72 2.90 -15.65
C GLY A 16 -23.47 2.48 -14.39
N ASN A 17 -22.84 1.64 -13.56
CA ASN A 17 -23.41 1.13 -12.32
C ASN A 17 -22.78 1.80 -11.06
N LEU A 18 -22.10 2.96 -11.22
CA LEU A 18 -21.48 3.66 -10.08
C LEU A 18 -22.48 4.11 -9.01
N ASN A 19 -23.74 4.38 -9.40
CA ASN A 19 -24.82 4.74 -8.48
C ASN A 19 -25.25 3.59 -7.57
N LEU A 20 -24.93 2.35 -7.93
CA LEU A 20 -25.28 1.15 -7.14
C LEU A 20 -24.22 0.82 -6.08
N LEU A 21 -23.02 1.41 -6.18
CA LEU A 21 -21.94 1.14 -5.25
C LEU A 21 -22.29 1.60 -3.84
N GLU A 22 -22.31 0.66 -2.91
CA GLU A 22 -22.54 0.89 -1.49
C GLU A 22 -21.35 0.43 -0.65
N GLN A 23 -21.14 1.08 0.46
CA GLN A 23 -20.13 0.66 1.44
C GLN A 23 -20.74 -0.29 2.48
N PRO A 24 -20.02 -1.32 2.91
CA PRO A 24 -18.71 -1.74 2.44
C PRO A 24 -18.83 -2.51 1.10
N ILE A 25 -17.94 -2.20 0.17
CA ILE A 25 -17.99 -2.64 -1.23
C ILE A 25 -18.06 -4.18 -1.42
N HIS A 26 -17.45 -4.95 -0.53
CA HIS A 26 -17.51 -6.42 -0.58
C HIS A 26 -18.92 -6.97 -0.36
N ARG A 27 -19.76 -6.31 0.45
CA ARG A 27 -21.18 -6.68 0.65
C ARG A 27 -22.01 -6.33 -0.57
N PHE A 28 -21.72 -5.23 -1.22
CA PHE A 28 -22.33 -4.89 -2.50
C PHE A 28 -22.02 -6.00 -3.55
N PHE A 29 -20.77 -6.41 -3.72
CA PHE A 29 -20.43 -7.49 -4.64
C PHE A 29 -21.06 -8.83 -4.27
N GLN A 30 -21.16 -9.15 -2.99
CA GLN A 30 -21.88 -10.35 -2.53
C GLN A 30 -23.36 -10.31 -2.92
N ARG A 31 -24.02 -9.16 -2.80
CA ARG A 31 -25.41 -8.97 -3.21
C ARG A 31 -25.59 -9.15 -4.73
N MET A 32 -24.69 -8.55 -5.51
CA MET A 32 -24.69 -8.72 -6.96
C MET A 32 -24.49 -10.18 -7.37
N SER A 33 -23.58 -10.88 -6.71
CA SER A 33 -23.37 -12.31 -6.96
C SER A 33 -24.60 -13.17 -6.64
N LYS A 34 -25.33 -12.88 -5.56
CA LYS A 34 -26.58 -13.57 -5.24
C LYS A 34 -27.70 -13.32 -6.26
N GLN A 35 -27.73 -12.14 -6.84
CA GLN A 35 -28.79 -11.72 -7.77
C GLN A 35 -28.51 -12.15 -9.23
N TYR A 36 -27.28 -12.03 -9.69
CA TYR A 36 -26.90 -12.22 -11.09
C TYR A 36 -26.04 -13.45 -11.36
N GLY A 37 -25.60 -14.15 -10.29
CA GLY A 37 -24.71 -15.30 -10.38
C GLY A 37 -23.27 -15.01 -9.98
N ASN A 38 -22.44 -16.06 -9.96
CA ASN A 38 -21.09 -15.99 -9.41
C ASN A 38 -20.07 -15.21 -10.27
N ILE A 39 -20.45 -14.82 -11.49
CA ILE A 39 -19.65 -13.99 -12.38
C ILE A 39 -20.57 -12.89 -12.89
N VAL A 40 -20.27 -11.64 -12.52
CA VAL A 40 -21.14 -10.49 -12.77
C VAL A 40 -20.38 -9.42 -13.54
N SER A 41 -20.98 -8.85 -14.58
CA SER A 41 -20.45 -7.68 -15.27
C SER A 41 -21.04 -6.38 -14.70
N LEU A 42 -20.16 -5.41 -14.45
CA LEU A 42 -20.50 -4.08 -13.96
C LEU A 42 -19.79 -3.01 -14.80
N TRP A 43 -20.46 -1.91 -15.04
CA TRP A 43 -19.86 -0.75 -15.70
C TRP A 43 -19.55 0.34 -14.67
N PHE A 44 -18.29 0.69 -14.49
CA PHE A 44 -17.86 1.80 -13.66
C PHE A 44 -17.50 2.97 -14.58
N GLY A 45 -18.49 3.81 -14.87
CA GLY A 45 -18.37 4.81 -15.92
C GLY A 45 -18.16 4.14 -17.29
N SER A 46 -17.07 4.45 -17.96
CA SER A 46 -16.68 3.85 -19.25
C SER A 46 -15.95 2.50 -19.12
N ARG A 47 -15.64 2.04 -17.92
CA ARG A 47 -14.85 0.82 -17.67
C ARG A 47 -15.75 -0.36 -17.36
N LEU A 48 -15.60 -1.44 -18.14
CA LEU A 48 -16.21 -2.73 -17.80
C LEU A 48 -15.36 -3.43 -16.74
N ALA A 49 -16.00 -3.86 -15.67
CA ALA A 49 -15.44 -4.72 -14.63
C ALA A 49 -16.20 -6.04 -14.59
N VAL A 50 -15.48 -7.14 -14.33
CA VAL A 50 -16.08 -8.45 -14.09
C VAL A 50 -15.77 -8.86 -12.66
N VAL A 51 -16.80 -9.09 -11.87
CA VAL A 51 -16.69 -9.54 -10.49
C VAL A 51 -16.82 -11.06 -10.46
N ILE A 52 -15.81 -11.74 -9.95
CA ILE A 52 -15.76 -13.20 -9.85
C ILE A 52 -15.89 -13.59 -8.38
N SER A 53 -16.95 -14.31 -8.05
CA SER A 53 -17.28 -14.79 -6.68
C SER A 53 -17.25 -16.31 -6.55
N SER A 54 -16.92 -17.05 -7.63
CA SER A 54 -16.79 -18.51 -7.62
C SER A 54 -15.34 -18.91 -7.29
N PRO A 55 -15.08 -19.79 -6.30
CA PRO A 55 -13.75 -20.30 -6.03
C PRO A 55 -13.10 -21.00 -7.24
N THR A 56 -13.88 -21.78 -8.00
CA THR A 56 -13.38 -22.48 -9.20
C THR A 56 -13.01 -21.52 -10.31
N ALA A 57 -13.86 -20.53 -10.62
CA ALA A 57 -13.55 -19.51 -11.61
C ALA A 57 -12.36 -18.65 -11.18
N TYR A 58 -12.27 -18.29 -9.89
CA TYR A 58 -11.12 -17.60 -9.32
C TYR A 58 -9.83 -18.41 -9.53
N GLN A 59 -9.84 -19.70 -9.17
CA GLN A 59 -8.69 -20.57 -9.37
C GLN A 59 -8.26 -20.63 -10.85
N GLU A 60 -9.21 -20.75 -11.77
CA GLU A 60 -8.91 -20.74 -13.20
C GLU A 60 -8.28 -19.44 -13.68
N CYS A 61 -8.78 -18.28 -13.22
CA CYS A 61 -8.23 -16.96 -13.52
C CYS A 61 -6.77 -16.81 -13.07
N PHE A 62 -6.45 -17.31 -11.87
CA PHE A 62 -5.13 -17.12 -11.26
C PHE A 62 -4.16 -18.29 -11.49
N THR A 63 -4.54 -19.28 -12.28
CA THR A 63 -3.65 -20.36 -12.72
C THR A 63 -3.50 -20.38 -14.23
N LYS A 64 -4.59 -20.65 -14.97
CA LYS A 64 -4.54 -20.79 -16.44
C LYS A 64 -4.43 -19.44 -17.16
N HIS A 65 -4.99 -18.37 -16.59
CA HIS A 65 -5.11 -17.05 -17.21
C HIS A 65 -4.40 -15.94 -16.43
N ASP A 66 -3.51 -16.29 -15.49
CA ASP A 66 -2.84 -15.35 -14.59
C ASP A 66 -2.11 -14.24 -15.34
N VAL A 67 -1.33 -14.57 -16.35
CA VAL A 67 -0.58 -13.59 -17.17
C VAL A 67 -1.51 -12.61 -17.89
N ALA A 68 -2.63 -13.11 -18.44
CA ALA A 68 -3.60 -12.26 -19.16
C ALA A 68 -4.32 -11.28 -18.21
N LEU A 69 -4.52 -11.69 -16.95
CA LEU A 69 -5.25 -10.94 -15.93
C LEU A 69 -4.33 -10.21 -14.93
N ALA A 70 -3.01 -10.34 -15.06
CA ALA A 70 -2.04 -9.80 -14.11
C ALA A 70 -1.84 -8.28 -14.18
N ASN A 71 -2.34 -7.62 -15.23
CA ASN A 71 -2.14 -6.19 -15.41
C ASN A 71 -2.93 -5.37 -14.36
N ARG A 72 -2.38 -4.21 -14.02
CA ARG A 72 -3.00 -3.26 -13.09
C ARG A 72 -3.61 -2.09 -13.85
N LEU A 73 -4.77 -1.64 -13.37
CA LEU A 73 -5.43 -0.48 -13.96
C LEU A 73 -4.69 0.80 -13.54
N PRO A 74 -4.39 1.71 -14.48
CA PRO A 74 -3.86 3.02 -14.14
C PRO A 74 -4.85 3.80 -13.27
N SER A 75 -4.34 4.40 -12.19
CA SER A 75 -5.10 5.24 -11.27
C SER A 75 -4.34 6.53 -10.95
N LEU A 76 -5.01 7.52 -10.38
CA LEU A 76 -4.34 8.73 -9.90
C LEU A 76 -3.35 8.43 -8.77
N SER A 77 -3.71 7.53 -7.85
CA SER A 77 -2.78 7.05 -6.83
C SER A 77 -1.57 6.36 -7.45
N GLY A 78 -1.78 5.55 -8.50
CA GLY A 78 -0.70 4.93 -9.27
C GLY A 78 0.25 5.95 -9.88
N LYS A 79 -0.29 7.03 -10.42
CA LYS A 79 0.49 8.10 -11.03
C LYS A 79 1.35 8.85 -10.01
N TYR A 80 0.80 9.23 -8.86
CA TYR A 80 1.47 10.13 -7.91
C TYR A 80 2.16 9.38 -6.77
N ILE A 81 1.50 8.42 -6.13
CA ILE A 81 2.04 7.70 -4.97
C ILE A 81 2.95 6.55 -5.42
N PHE A 82 2.54 5.80 -6.45
CA PHE A 82 3.27 4.62 -6.90
C PHE A 82 4.21 4.89 -8.09
N TYR A 83 4.80 6.07 -8.16
CA TYR A 83 5.83 6.46 -9.14
C TYR A 83 5.45 6.09 -10.58
N ASN A 84 4.29 6.57 -11.06
CA ASN A 84 3.72 6.20 -12.37
C ASN A 84 3.50 4.69 -12.54
N ASN A 85 2.97 4.03 -11.52
CA ASN A 85 2.71 2.59 -11.50
C ASN A 85 3.99 1.74 -11.69
N THR A 86 5.12 2.15 -11.12
CA THR A 86 6.38 1.41 -11.20
C THR A 86 6.71 0.59 -9.96
N THR A 87 5.86 0.59 -8.92
CA THR A 87 6.07 -0.24 -7.73
C THR A 87 5.58 -1.68 -7.94
N VAL A 88 6.05 -2.62 -7.13
CA VAL A 88 5.69 -4.06 -7.26
C VAL A 88 4.19 -4.32 -7.19
N GLY A 89 3.44 -3.50 -6.40
CA GLY A 89 1.99 -3.64 -6.23
C GLY A 89 1.17 -3.00 -7.34
N SER A 90 1.71 -2.02 -8.05
CA SER A 90 0.97 -1.19 -9.02
C SER A 90 1.36 -1.39 -10.48
N CYS A 91 2.57 -1.91 -10.75
CA CYS A 91 3.01 -2.11 -12.14
C CYS A 91 2.33 -3.31 -12.79
N SER A 92 2.11 -3.20 -14.11
CA SER A 92 1.61 -4.28 -14.92
C SER A 92 2.64 -5.40 -15.07
N HIS A 93 2.16 -6.61 -15.38
CA HIS A 93 3.02 -7.75 -15.63
C HIS A 93 3.99 -7.46 -16.79
N GLY A 94 5.26 -7.76 -16.56
CA GLY A 94 6.34 -7.52 -17.54
C GLY A 94 7.71 -7.75 -16.91
N GLN A 95 8.78 -7.43 -17.65
CA GLN A 95 10.16 -7.62 -17.17
C GLN A 95 10.43 -6.81 -15.90
N HIS A 96 9.97 -5.56 -15.85
CA HIS A 96 10.13 -4.70 -14.66
C HIS A 96 9.46 -5.32 -13.42
N TRP A 97 8.19 -5.77 -13.54
CA TRP A 97 7.49 -6.45 -12.44
C TRP A 97 8.22 -7.72 -11.98
N ARG A 98 8.70 -8.54 -12.91
CA ARG A 98 9.46 -9.76 -12.58
C ARG A 98 10.74 -9.45 -11.80
N ASN A 99 11.43 -8.39 -12.18
CA ASN A 99 12.63 -7.94 -11.48
C ASN A 99 12.31 -7.45 -10.06
N LEU A 100 11.29 -6.57 -9.92
CA LEU A 100 10.85 -6.11 -8.60
C LEU A 100 10.40 -7.28 -7.71
N ARG A 101 9.64 -8.22 -8.28
CA ARG A 101 9.18 -9.41 -7.58
C ARG A 101 10.36 -10.27 -7.10
N ARG A 102 11.39 -10.43 -7.94
CA ARG A 102 12.61 -11.15 -7.60
C ARG A 102 13.34 -10.48 -6.44
N ILE A 103 13.56 -9.17 -6.51
CA ILE A 103 14.20 -8.40 -5.43
C ILE A 103 13.39 -8.54 -4.13
N THR A 104 12.10 -8.31 -4.21
CA THR A 104 11.23 -8.44 -3.03
C THR A 104 11.34 -9.82 -2.39
N ALA A 105 11.35 -10.89 -3.19
CA ALA A 105 11.38 -12.26 -2.68
C ALA A 105 12.76 -12.68 -2.16
N LEU A 106 13.84 -12.28 -2.82
CA LEU A 106 15.20 -12.74 -2.49
C LEU A 106 15.95 -11.80 -1.54
N ASP A 107 15.83 -10.49 -1.78
CA ASP A 107 16.65 -9.50 -1.09
C ASP A 107 15.92 -8.82 0.08
N VAL A 108 14.58 -8.71 0.02
CA VAL A 108 13.78 -8.01 1.03
C VAL A 108 13.07 -8.97 1.98
N LEU A 109 12.33 -9.94 1.45
CA LEU A 109 11.45 -10.85 2.21
C LEU A 109 11.91 -12.30 2.21
N SER A 110 13.17 -12.59 1.90
CA SER A 110 13.70 -13.95 2.03
C SER A 110 13.63 -14.44 3.48
N THR A 111 13.51 -15.76 3.67
CA THR A 111 13.46 -16.36 5.01
C THR A 111 14.62 -15.91 5.89
N GLN A 112 15.83 -15.83 5.32
CA GLN A 112 17.02 -15.36 6.04
C GLN A 112 16.88 -13.89 6.49
N ARG A 113 16.40 -13.00 5.60
CA ARG A 113 16.18 -11.58 5.93
C ARG A 113 15.08 -11.40 6.99
N VAL A 114 13.96 -12.07 6.81
CA VAL A 114 12.87 -12.03 7.80
C VAL A 114 13.35 -12.55 9.17
N HIS A 115 14.18 -13.60 9.18
CA HIS A 115 14.76 -14.11 10.42
C HIS A 115 15.74 -13.12 11.05
N SER A 116 16.59 -12.46 10.27
CA SER A 116 17.54 -11.46 10.80
C SER A 116 16.87 -10.29 11.51
N PHE A 117 15.62 -9.97 11.18
CA PHE A 117 14.82 -8.95 11.84
C PHE A 117 14.04 -9.44 13.08
N SER A 118 14.27 -10.68 13.54
CA SER A 118 13.56 -11.22 14.72
C SER A 118 13.82 -10.39 15.99
N GLY A 119 15.04 -9.85 16.15
CA GLY A 119 15.38 -8.96 17.24
C GLY A 119 14.54 -7.68 17.28
N ILE A 120 14.28 -7.08 16.12
CA ILE A 120 13.42 -5.88 16.02
C ILE A 120 12.01 -6.23 16.48
N ARG A 121 11.43 -7.32 15.99
CA ARG A 121 10.07 -7.75 16.38
C ARG A 121 9.96 -8.06 17.88
N SER A 122 10.97 -8.73 18.44
CA SER A 122 11.04 -9.02 19.87
C SER A 122 11.11 -7.73 20.70
N ASP A 123 11.95 -6.76 20.30
CA ASP A 123 12.11 -5.49 21.01
C ASP A 123 10.79 -4.68 20.99
N GLU A 124 10.16 -4.53 19.82
CA GLU A 124 8.89 -3.79 19.72
C GLU A 124 7.76 -4.49 20.51
N THR A 125 7.72 -5.82 20.53
CA THR A 125 6.76 -6.57 21.36
C THR A 125 7.00 -6.34 22.86
N LYS A 126 8.27 -6.35 23.31
CA LYS A 126 8.61 -6.06 24.70
C LYS A 126 8.18 -4.65 25.12
N ARG A 127 8.40 -3.66 24.25
CA ARG A 127 7.95 -2.27 24.45
C ARG A 127 6.44 -2.17 24.58
N LEU A 128 5.69 -2.86 23.71
CA LEU A 128 4.23 -2.93 23.82
C LEU A 128 3.79 -3.47 25.18
N VAL A 129 4.39 -4.58 25.62
CA VAL A 129 4.08 -5.18 26.93
C VAL A 129 4.42 -4.22 28.08
N GLN A 130 5.60 -3.56 28.04
CA GLN A 130 5.99 -2.57 29.02
C GLN A 130 5.00 -1.40 29.10
N ARG A 131 4.56 -0.87 27.95
CA ARG A 131 3.54 0.20 27.88
C ARG A 131 2.19 -0.25 28.45
N LEU A 132 1.79 -1.50 28.22
CA LEU A 132 0.58 -2.07 28.81
C LEU A 132 0.70 -2.19 30.34
N LEU A 133 1.84 -2.66 30.83
CA LEU A 133 2.10 -2.77 32.27
C LEU A 133 2.17 -1.40 32.96
N ALA A 134 2.77 -0.41 32.30
CA ALA A 134 2.85 0.96 32.83
C ALA A 134 1.49 1.67 32.98
N LYS A 135 0.48 1.24 32.22
CA LYS A 135 -0.90 1.74 32.29
C LYS A 135 -1.72 1.11 33.44
N ASN A 136 -1.09 0.27 34.27
CA ASN A 136 -1.76 -0.37 35.39
C ASN A 136 -2.31 0.69 36.34
N SER A 137 -3.60 0.67 36.66
CA SER A 137 -4.23 1.60 37.59
C SER A 137 -4.14 1.06 39.01
N LYS A 138 -4.17 1.96 40.02
CA LYS A 138 -4.29 1.59 41.43
C LYS A 138 -5.56 0.76 41.74
N GLU A 139 -6.53 0.76 40.84
CA GLU A 139 -7.82 0.05 40.94
C GLU A 139 -7.81 -1.34 40.30
N GLY A 140 -6.66 -1.82 39.82
CA GLY A 140 -6.49 -3.17 39.26
C GLY A 140 -6.88 -3.33 37.78
N PHE A 141 -7.55 -2.34 37.18
CA PHE A 141 -7.94 -2.34 35.78
C PHE A 141 -7.57 -1.02 35.10
N ALA A 142 -6.99 -1.10 33.89
CA ALA A 142 -6.71 0.06 33.06
C ALA A 142 -7.42 -0.07 31.71
N ARG A 143 -8.12 0.98 31.29
CA ARG A 143 -8.69 1.05 29.94
C ARG A 143 -7.59 1.40 28.95
N VAL A 144 -7.42 0.56 27.93
CA VAL A 144 -6.42 0.76 26.87
C VAL A 144 -7.07 0.74 25.49
N GLU A 145 -6.60 1.57 24.58
CA GLU A 145 -6.96 1.54 23.17
C GLU A 145 -6.00 0.61 22.42
N ILE A 146 -6.34 -0.67 22.41
CA ILE A 146 -5.46 -1.72 21.88
C ILE A 146 -5.17 -1.56 20.37
N SER A 147 -6.14 -1.02 19.60
CA SER A 147 -6.00 -0.80 18.16
C SER A 147 -4.85 0.16 17.84
N SER A 148 -4.78 1.30 18.54
CA SER A 148 -3.68 2.27 18.41
C SER A 148 -2.34 1.63 18.74
N MET A 149 -2.26 0.86 19.84
CA MET A 149 -1.03 0.21 20.28
C MET A 149 -0.53 -0.86 19.28
N PHE A 150 -1.44 -1.61 18.64
CA PHE A 150 -1.08 -2.55 17.58
C PHE A 150 -0.68 -1.86 16.29
N ASN A 151 -1.27 -0.72 15.96
CA ASN A 151 -0.82 0.09 14.85
C ASN A 151 0.63 0.56 15.07
N ASP A 152 0.94 1.13 16.25
CA ASP A 152 2.30 1.52 16.62
C ASP A 152 3.28 0.36 16.48
N LEU A 153 2.93 -0.81 17.04
CA LEU A 153 3.74 -2.03 16.94
C LEU A 153 4.02 -2.42 15.49
N THR A 154 2.98 -2.46 14.66
CA THR A 154 3.08 -2.91 13.27
C THR A 154 3.91 -1.93 12.45
N TYR A 155 3.60 -0.64 12.52
CA TYR A 155 4.33 0.38 11.77
C TYR A 155 5.80 0.47 12.19
N ASN A 156 6.10 0.41 13.50
CA ASN A 156 7.49 0.43 13.95
C ASN A 156 8.26 -0.81 13.53
N ASN A 157 7.66 -2.00 13.58
CA ASN A 157 8.30 -3.20 13.05
C ASN A 157 8.70 -3.01 11.59
N ILE A 158 7.76 -2.56 10.75
CA ILE A 158 8.00 -2.34 9.31
C ILE A 158 9.06 -1.25 9.11
N MET A 159 8.91 -0.09 9.74
CA MET A 159 9.81 1.05 9.53
C MET A 159 11.22 0.78 10.04
N ARG A 160 11.36 0.05 11.15
CA ARG A 160 12.70 -0.36 11.63
C ARG A 160 13.35 -1.38 10.69
N MET A 161 12.59 -2.30 10.12
CA MET A 161 13.10 -3.24 9.11
C MET A 161 13.51 -2.51 7.82
N ILE A 162 12.74 -1.51 7.39
CA ILE A 162 13.01 -0.72 6.17
C ILE A 162 14.19 0.23 6.38
N SER A 163 14.18 1.04 7.45
CA SER A 163 15.06 2.20 7.61
C SER A 163 15.89 2.21 8.91
N GLY A 164 15.67 1.27 9.81
CA GLY A 164 16.26 1.28 11.16
C GLY A 164 15.62 2.29 12.11
N LYS A 165 14.55 2.99 11.73
CA LYS A 165 13.96 4.10 12.49
C LYS A 165 12.59 3.76 13.07
N ARG A 166 12.27 4.39 14.22
CA ARG A 166 10.94 4.39 14.82
C ARG A 166 10.25 5.72 14.55
N PHE A 167 8.97 5.66 14.23
CA PHE A 167 8.12 6.82 13.96
C PHE A 167 6.86 6.87 14.84
N TYR A 168 6.56 5.79 15.57
CA TYR A 168 5.38 5.67 16.42
C TYR A 168 5.79 5.36 17.86
N GLY A 169 4.97 5.78 18.82
CA GLY A 169 5.22 5.59 20.24
C GLY A 169 5.17 6.89 21.03
N GLU A 170 5.63 6.84 22.30
CA GLU A 170 5.74 8.02 23.15
C GLU A 170 6.87 8.94 22.67
N GLU A 171 6.71 10.24 22.88
CA GLU A 171 7.70 11.25 22.42
C GLU A 171 9.10 11.00 22.97
N SER A 172 9.18 10.51 24.23
CA SER A 172 10.45 10.14 24.89
C SER A 172 11.21 9.01 24.20
N GLU A 173 10.51 8.20 23.39
CA GLU A 173 11.10 7.07 22.67
C GLU A 173 11.56 7.44 21.25
N LEU A 174 11.20 8.62 20.74
CA LEU A 174 11.46 9.06 19.39
C LEU A 174 12.72 9.93 19.32
N LYS A 175 13.60 9.65 18.35
CA LYS A 175 14.80 10.46 18.12
C LYS A 175 14.47 11.89 17.66
N ASN A 176 13.38 12.05 16.90
CA ASN A 176 12.88 13.34 16.41
C ASN A 176 11.35 13.29 16.34
N VAL A 177 10.72 13.94 17.32
CA VAL A 177 9.26 13.97 17.51
C VAL A 177 8.55 14.63 16.33
N GLU A 178 9.11 15.72 15.84
CA GLU A 178 8.52 16.52 14.76
C GLU A 178 8.49 15.75 13.42
N LYS A 179 9.63 15.16 13.06
CA LYS A 179 9.71 14.28 11.86
C LYS A 179 8.81 13.05 11.98
N ALA A 180 8.71 12.47 13.17
CA ALA A 180 7.83 11.33 13.41
C ALA A 180 6.35 11.72 13.25
N ARG A 181 5.96 12.93 13.73
CA ARG A 181 4.61 13.46 13.54
C ARG A 181 4.30 13.70 12.07
N GLU A 182 5.18 14.40 11.35
CA GLU A 182 5.04 14.67 9.92
C GLU A 182 4.90 13.38 9.10
N PHE A 183 5.71 12.38 9.41
CA PHE A 183 5.62 11.05 8.79
C PHE A 183 4.26 10.41 9.02
N ARG A 184 3.79 10.35 10.27
CA ARG A 184 2.48 9.76 10.63
C ARG A 184 1.33 10.45 9.91
N GLU A 185 1.30 11.78 9.94
CA GLU A 185 0.26 12.58 9.26
C GLU A 185 0.27 12.32 7.74
N THR A 186 1.45 12.30 7.13
CA THR A 186 1.61 12.04 5.70
C THR A 186 1.14 10.64 5.32
N VAL A 187 1.52 9.61 6.10
CA VAL A 187 1.09 8.22 5.85
C VAL A 187 -0.41 8.06 6.06
N THR A 188 -0.98 8.64 7.11
CA THR A 188 -2.42 8.58 7.39
C THR A 188 -3.22 9.20 6.24
N GLU A 189 -2.86 10.41 5.82
CA GLU A 189 -3.53 11.09 4.72
C GLU A 189 -3.36 10.32 3.39
N MET A 190 -2.20 9.72 3.16
CA MET A 190 -1.92 8.89 1.99
C MET A 190 -2.85 7.66 1.96
N LEU A 191 -2.99 6.96 3.07
CA LEU A 191 -3.84 5.77 3.18
C LEU A 191 -5.32 6.12 3.01
N GLU A 192 -5.78 7.24 3.57
CA GLU A 192 -7.13 7.74 3.37
C GLU A 192 -7.43 7.98 1.88
N LEU A 193 -6.54 8.68 1.18
CA LEU A 193 -6.72 8.97 -0.25
C LEU A 193 -6.61 7.73 -1.15
N MET A 194 -5.79 6.76 -0.76
CA MET A 194 -5.72 5.47 -1.47
C MET A 194 -6.98 4.62 -1.28
N GLY A 195 -7.63 4.72 -0.12
CA GLY A 195 -8.88 4.01 0.19
C GLY A 195 -10.12 4.62 -0.45
N VAL A 196 -10.07 5.86 -0.90
CA VAL A 196 -11.19 6.51 -1.57
C VAL A 196 -11.23 6.12 -3.04
N ALA A 197 -12.34 5.49 -3.47
CA ALA A 197 -12.59 5.25 -4.88
C ALA A 197 -12.68 6.61 -5.62
N ASN A 198 -11.62 6.97 -6.32
CA ASN A 198 -11.58 8.24 -7.03
C ASN A 198 -12.53 8.22 -8.23
N LYS A 199 -13.56 9.05 -8.20
CA LYS A 199 -14.52 9.17 -9.30
C LYS A 199 -13.86 9.52 -10.62
N GLY A 200 -12.76 10.27 -10.61
CA GLY A 200 -11.97 10.60 -11.81
C GLY A 200 -11.28 9.41 -12.46
N ASP A 201 -11.05 8.30 -11.74
CA ASP A 201 -10.51 7.08 -12.33
C ASP A 201 -11.53 6.34 -13.19
N HIS A 202 -12.82 6.53 -12.92
CA HIS A 202 -13.94 5.92 -13.64
C HIS A 202 -14.59 6.85 -14.66
N LEU A 203 -14.54 8.15 -14.41
CA LEU A 203 -15.16 9.20 -15.21
C LEU A 203 -14.10 10.24 -15.62
N PRO A 204 -13.38 10.02 -16.75
CA PRO A 204 -12.22 10.85 -17.12
C PRO A 204 -12.52 12.35 -17.25
N PHE A 205 -13.73 12.73 -17.61
CA PHE A 205 -14.13 14.14 -17.72
C PHE A 205 -14.14 14.85 -16.36
N LEU A 206 -14.32 14.13 -15.24
CA LEU A 206 -14.26 14.71 -13.91
C LEU A 206 -12.84 15.12 -13.49
N ARG A 207 -11.81 14.61 -14.17
CA ARG A 207 -10.42 15.05 -13.94
C ARG A 207 -10.22 16.52 -14.31
N TRP A 208 -10.96 17.05 -15.27
CA TRP A 208 -10.84 18.44 -15.68
C TRP A 208 -11.27 19.42 -14.59
N PHE A 209 -12.14 19.00 -13.70
CA PHE A 209 -12.68 19.85 -12.64
C PHE A 209 -12.04 19.63 -11.27
N ASP A 210 -11.26 18.54 -11.07
CA ASP A 210 -10.69 18.09 -9.77
C ASP A 210 -11.64 18.39 -8.58
N PHE A 211 -12.89 17.96 -8.70
CA PHE A 211 -14.06 18.40 -7.92
C PHE A 211 -13.89 18.23 -6.40
N GLN A 212 -12.95 17.38 -5.97
CA GLN A 212 -12.63 17.14 -4.56
C GLN A 212 -11.17 17.48 -4.23
N ASN A 213 -10.47 18.18 -5.10
CA ASN A 213 -9.04 18.46 -5.00
C ASN A 213 -8.18 17.19 -4.78
N VAL A 214 -8.67 16.03 -5.22
CA VAL A 214 -8.01 14.74 -4.99
C VAL A 214 -6.66 14.68 -5.69
N GLU A 215 -6.58 15.10 -6.94
CA GLU A 215 -5.32 15.10 -7.68
C GLU A 215 -4.31 16.06 -7.05
N ARG A 216 -4.74 17.26 -6.64
CA ARG A 216 -3.90 18.24 -5.96
C ARG A 216 -3.40 17.70 -4.62
N ARG A 217 -4.26 17.06 -3.82
CA ARG A 217 -3.89 16.42 -2.55
C ARG A 217 -2.91 15.27 -2.78
N LEU A 218 -3.17 14.37 -3.71
CA LEU A 218 -2.25 13.27 -4.07
C LEU A 218 -0.86 13.78 -4.47
N LYS A 219 -0.81 14.87 -5.25
CA LYS A 219 0.44 15.51 -5.67
C LYS A 219 1.21 16.12 -4.49
N SER A 220 0.50 16.77 -3.58
CA SER A 220 1.09 17.34 -2.36
C SER A 220 1.66 16.28 -1.43
N ILE A 221 0.88 15.22 -1.16
CA ILE A 221 1.29 14.12 -0.30
C ILE A 221 2.45 13.34 -0.90
N SER A 222 2.38 13.04 -2.20
CA SER A 222 3.48 12.39 -2.92
C SER A 222 4.80 13.15 -2.75
N LYS A 223 4.76 14.48 -2.87
CA LYS A 223 5.95 15.31 -2.67
C LYS A 223 6.47 15.24 -1.23
N ARG A 224 5.59 15.33 -0.22
CA ARG A 224 5.99 15.23 1.20
C ARG A 224 6.59 13.86 1.49
N TYR A 225 5.93 12.80 1.06
CA TYR A 225 6.39 11.43 1.27
C TYR A 225 7.73 11.17 0.56
N ASP A 226 7.89 11.66 -0.67
CA ASP A 226 9.16 11.56 -1.42
C ASP A 226 10.30 12.30 -0.72
N THR A 227 10.04 13.48 -0.14
CA THR A 227 11.01 14.23 0.68
C THR A 227 11.46 13.41 1.89
N ILE A 228 10.51 12.82 2.63
CA ILE A 228 10.81 11.98 3.80
C ILE A 228 11.66 10.76 3.40
N LEU A 229 11.30 10.09 2.30
CA LEU A 229 12.07 8.93 1.83
C LEU A 229 13.48 9.31 1.37
N ASN A 230 13.63 10.46 0.68
CA ASN A 230 14.95 10.97 0.31
C ASN A 230 15.82 11.21 1.55
N GLU A 231 15.29 11.90 2.56
CA GLU A 231 16.01 12.12 3.81
C GLU A 231 16.44 10.81 4.48
N ILE A 232 15.57 9.80 4.51
CA ILE A 232 15.89 8.49 5.07
C ILE A 232 17.01 7.81 4.27
N ILE A 233 16.94 7.85 2.94
CA ILE A 233 17.95 7.27 2.05
C ILE A 233 19.30 7.97 2.23
N ASP A 234 19.31 9.30 2.24
CA ASP A 234 20.53 10.11 2.37
C ASP A 234 21.19 9.93 3.74
N GLU A 235 20.39 9.86 4.81
CA GLU A 235 20.90 9.54 6.14
C GLU A 235 21.53 8.14 6.19
N ASN A 236 20.90 7.12 5.59
CA ASN A 236 21.48 5.78 5.53
C ASN A 236 22.72 5.71 4.65
N ARG A 237 22.77 6.50 3.57
CA ARG A 237 23.93 6.60 2.67
C ARG A 237 25.15 7.24 3.38
N SER A 238 24.91 8.18 4.28
CA SER A 238 25.96 8.88 5.03
C SER A 238 26.51 8.10 6.23
N LYS A 239 25.83 7.04 6.69
CA LYS A 239 26.28 6.22 7.82
C LYS A 239 27.55 5.42 7.45
N LYS A 240 28.56 5.48 8.31
CA LYS A 240 29.78 4.63 8.21
C LYS A 240 29.46 3.16 8.53
N ASP A 241 28.68 2.93 9.58
CA ASP A 241 28.22 1.60 10.00
C ASP A 241 26.73 1.46 9.65
N ARG A 242 26.42 0.70 8.61
CA ARG A 242 25.05 0.44 8.17
C ARG A 242 24.41 -0.67 8.99
N GLU A 243 23.27 -0.40 9.59
CA GLU A 243 22.54 -1.30 10.53
C GLU A 243 21.87 -2.52 9.85
N ASN A 244 22.19 -2.85 8.61
CA ASN A 244 21.58 -3.96 7.88
C ASN A 244 20.05 -3.85 7.64
N SER A 245 19.53 -2.62 7.60
CA SER A 245 18.14 -2.38 7.18
C SER A 245 17.92 -2.77 5.70
N MET A 246 16.66 -2.78 5.27
CA MET A 246 16.34 -3.01 3.86
C MET A 246 16.98 -1.94 2.95
N ILE A 247 16.88 -0.67 3.33
CA ILE A 247 17.48 0.44 2.57
C ILE A 247 19.01 0.27 2.52
N ASP A 248 19.67 -0.07 3.62
CA ASP A 248 21.11 -0.30 3.63
C ASP A 248 21.54 -1.43 2.67
N HIS A 249 20.74 -2.49 2.61
CA HIS A 249 20.99 -3.59 1.67
C HIS A 249 20.80 -3.15 0.22
N LEU A 250 19.72 -2.42 -0.08
CA LEU A 250 19.46 -1.93 -1.43
C LEU A 250 20.49 -0.89 -1.88
N LEU A 251 21.00 -0.07 -0.97
CA LEU A 251 22.10 0.87 -1.27
C LEU A 251 23.41 0.12 -1.61
N LYS A 252 23.71 -1.00 -0.93
CA LYS A 252 24.85 -1.85 -1.32
C LYS A 252 24.68 -2.46 -2.71
N LEU A 253 23.46 -2.87 -3.08
CA LEU A 253 23.17 -3.35 -4.43
C LEU A 253 23.26 -2.22 -5.46
N GLN A 254 22.89 -0.99 -5.10
CA GLN A 254 23.05 0.18 -5.95
C GLN A 254 24.52 0.47 -6.28
N GLU A 255 25.45 0.28 -5.32
CA GLU A 255 26.90 0.45 -5.56
C GLU A 255 27.44 -0.49 -6.66
N THR A 256 26.86 -1.68 -6.79
CA THR A 256 27.26 -2.68 -7.78
C THR A 256 26.47 -2.62 -9.09
N GLN A 257 25.21 -2.16 -9.04
CA GLN A 257 24.29 -2.10 -10.17
C GLN A 257 23.49 -0.79 -10.17
N PRO A 258 24.14 0.39 -10.31
CA PRO A 258 23.50 1.69 -10.16
C PRO A 258 22.42 1.97 -11.20
N GLU A 259 22.58 1.43 -12.41
CA GLU A 259 21.59 1.62 -13.49
C GLU A 259 20.23 0.97 -13.16
N TYR A 260 20.26 -0.11 -12.39
CA TYR A 260 19.03 -0.83 -12.04
C TYR A 260 18.47 -0.41 -10.70
N TYR A 261 19.27 -0.34 -9.63
CA TYR A 261 18.83 0.05 -8.29
C TYR A 261 18.83 1.57 -8.12
N THR A 262 17.99 2.27 -8.87
CA THR A 262 17.85 3.73 -8.75
C THR A 262 17.17 4.10 -7.42
N ASP A 263 17.33 5.33 -6.96
CA ASP A 263 16.64 5.84 -5.77
C ASP A 263 15.12 5.69 -5.89
N GLN A 264 14.56 5.85 -7.09
CA GLN A 264 13.13 5.61 -7.34
C GLN A 264 12.73 4.16 -7.07
N ILE A 265 13.55 3.18 -7.47
CA ILE A 265 13.29 1.76 -7.20
C ILE A 265 13.39 1.48 -5.70
N ILE A 266 14.41 2.01 -5.02
CA ILE A 266 14.57 1.88 -3.56
C ILE A 266 13.34 2.45 -2.84
N LYS A 267 12.91 3.66 -3.20
CA LYS A 267 11.70 4.29 -2.65
C LYS A 267 10.44 3.47 -2.94
N GLY A 268 10.30 2.95 -4.15
CA GLY A 268 9.17 2.12 -4.56
C GLY A 268 9.09 0.76 -3.86
N LEU A 269 10.22 0.23 -3.36
CA LEU A 269 10.28 -0.98 -2.55
C LEU A 269 10.04 -0.69 -1.06
N ALA A 270 10.29 0.53 -0.61
CA ALA A 270 10.04 0.99 0.76
C ALA A 270 8.57 1.42 0.99
N LEU A 271 7.80 1.59 -0.09
CA LEU A 271 6.38 1.92 -0.09
C LEU A 271 5.51 0.67 0.06
#